data_fba80d1ea489a8ae2ae5859fd4dd7f42
#
_entry.id   fba80d1ea489a8ae2ae5859fd4dd7f42
#
_cell.length_a   1.000
_cell.length_b   1.000
_cell.length_c   1.000
_cell.angle_alpha   90.00
_cell.angle_beta   90.00
_cell.angle_gamma   90.00
#
_symmetry.space_group_name_H-M   'P 1'
#
loop_
_entity.id
_entity.type
_entity.pdbx_description
1 polymer ?
#
loop_
_entity_poly.entity_id
_entity_poly.type
_entity_poly.pdbx_seq_one_letter_code
_entity_poly.pdbx_strand_id
1 'polypeptide(L)'
;TVLLSLVITFASLLLPVFGDGYVLMLLSFSLLGIGNALMQTSLNPLLSNIVSGERLASSLTFGQFVKAIASFLAPYIAMWGATQAIPSLGMGWRVLFPVYMVIAVIAILWLSGTSIREEKEEGRPSTFGECLALLGKPFIFLCFLGIMCHVGIDVGTNTTAPKILMERLGMTLADAGFATSLYFIFRTAGCFLGAFILQKMAPRTFFGISVLCMLAAMVGLFVFHEKAMIYICIALIGFGNSNIFPVIFSQALLAMPQKKNEVSGLMIMGLFGGTVFPIAMGLASDAVGQSGAVAVMTVGVVYLFFYMLRMKR
;
A
#
# COMPACT_ATOMS: atom_id res chain seq x y z
N THR A 1 -5.36 -12.37 17.33
CA THR A 1 -5.84 -11.29 16.43
C THR A 1 -5.58 -11.62 14.96
N VAL A 2 -4.36 -12.11 14.57
CA VAL A 2 -4.03 -12.46 13.16
C VAL A 2 -4.93 -13.59 12.64
N LEU A 3 -5.17 -14.66 13.42
CA LEU A 3 -6.10 -15.73 13.02
C LEU A 3 -7.52 -15.20 12.79
N LEU A 4 -7.99 -14.30 13.66
CA LEU A 4 -9.32 -13.69 13.51
C LEU A 4 -9.42 -12.90 12.20
N SER A 5 -8.38 -12.15 11.85
CA SER A 5 -8.35 -11.40 10.58
C SER A 5 -8.41 -12.31 9.35
N LEU A 6 -7.72 -13.46 9.39
CA LEU A 6 -7.80 -14.47 8.33
C LEU A 6 -9.21 -15.09 8.21
N VAL A 7 -9.87 -15.38 9.34
CA VAL A 7 -11.23 -15.88 9.34
C VAL A 7 -12.22 -14.86 8.77
N ILE A 8 -12.10 -13.58 9.15
CA ILE A 8 -12.91 -12.49 8.58
C ILE A 8 -12.67 -12.36 7.08
N THR A 9 -11.40 -12.42 6.65
CA THR A 9 -11.04 -12.39 5.23
C THR A 9 -11.65 -13.58 4.48
N PHE A 10 -11.55 -14.79 5.01
CA PHE A 10 -12.18 -15.97 4.43
C PHE A 10 -13.72 -15.80 4.31
N ALA A 11 -14.38 -15.33 5.36
CA ALA A 11 -15.82 -15.08 5.35
C ALA A 11 -16.20 -14.01 4.30
N SER A 12 -15.39 -12.97 4.14
CA SER A 12 -15.60 -11.94 3.11
C SER A 12 -15.51 -12.49 1.69
N LEU A 13 -14.56 -13.39 1.43
CA LEU A 13 -14.36 -14.03 0.12
C LEU A 13 -15.47 -15.05 -0.21
N LEU A 14 -16.15 -15.57 0.79
CA LEU A 14 -17.25 -16.52 0.60
C LEU A 14 -18.49 -15.84 0.02
N LEU A 15 -18.77 -14.59 0.36
CA LEU A 15 -19.98 -13.88 -0.06
C LEU A 15 -20.15 -13.80 -1.59
N PRO A 16 -19.12 -13.40 -2.39
CA PRO A 16 -19.23 -13.32 -3.84
C PRO A 16 -19.43 -14.67 -4.55
N VAL A 17 -19.19 -15.77 -3.86
CA VAL A 17 -19.45 -17.11 -4.41
C VAL A 17 -20.96 -17.35 -4.56
N PHE A 18 -21.78 -16.80 -3.65
CA PHE A 18 -23.23 -16.95 -3.68
C PHE A 18 -23.94 -16.00 -4.64
N GLY A 19 -23.30 -14.92 -5.07
CA GLY A 19 -23.90 -13.97 -6.00
C GLY A 19 -23.05 -12.75 -6.28
N ASP A 20 -23.51 -11.90 -7.18
CA ASP A 20 -22.85 -10.68 -7.64
C ASP A 20 -23.68 -9.41 -7.40
N GLY A 21 -24.74 -9.53 -6.59
CA GLY A 21 -25.58 -8.38 -6.23
C GLY A 21 -24.78 -7.27 -5.54
N TYR A 22 -25.10 -6.01 -5.86
CA TYR A 22 -24.39 -4.82 -5.35
C TYR A 22 -24.19 -4.83 -3.82
N VAL A 23 -25.23 -5.12 -3.06
CA VAL A 23 -25.19 -5.15 -1.59
C VAL A 23 -24.26 -6.24 -1.09
N LEU A 24 -24.31 -7.44 -1.71
CA LEU A 24 -23.48 -8.57 -1.34
C LEU A 24 -22.01 -8.28 -1.59
N MET A 25 -21.69 -7.67 -2.73
CA MET A 25 -20.33 -7.22 -3.05
C MET A 25 -19.85 -6.12 -2.11
N LEU A 26 -20.69 -5.16 -1.78
CA LEU A 26 -20.36 -4.09 -0.84
C LEU A 26 -20.02 -4.66 0.55
N LEU A 27 -20.83 -5.61 1.05
CA LEU A 27 -20.57 -6.30 2.32
C LEU A 27 -19.26 -7.10 2.26
N SER A 28 -19.03 -7.83 1.16
CA SER A 28 -17.78 -8.58 0.96
C SER A 28 -16.56 -7.66 1.02
N PHE A 29 -16.54 -6.59 0.26
CA PHE A 29 -15.39 -5.65 0.24
C PHE A 29 -15.24 -4.92 1.57
N SER A 30 -16.33 -4.60 2.27
CA SER A 30 -16.26 -3.99 3.61
C SER A 30 -15.61 -4.94 4.61
N LEU A 31 -16.04 -6.21 4.64
CA LEU A 31 -15.43 -7.23 5.51
C LEU A 31 -13.97 -7.50 5.13
N LEU A 32 -13.66 -7.52 3.83
CA LEU A 32 -12.29 -7.69 3.34
C LEU A 32 -11.40 -6.54 3.83
N GLY A 33 -11.90 -5.30 3.79
CA GLY A 33 -11.23 -4.12 4.32
C GLY A 33 -10.96 -4.22 5.82
N ILE A 34 -11.95 -4.68 6.60
CA ILE A 34 -11.81 -4.91 8.05
C ILE A 34 -10.76 -6.00 8.31
N GLY A 35 -10.85 -7.14 7.61
CA GLY A 35 -9.87 -8.22 7.72
C GLY A 35 -8.44 -7.76 7.41
N ASN A 36 -8.26 -7.00 6.33
CA ASN A 36 -6.95 -6.45 5.95
C ASN A 36 -6.41 -5.44 6.98
N ALA A 37 -7.25 -4.56 7.53
CA ALA A 37 -6.84 -3.62 8.57
C ALA A 37 -6.39 -4.36 9.85
N LEU A 38 -7.18 -5.34 10.31
CA LEU A 38 -6.83 -6.17 11.46
C LEU A 38 -5.53 -6.96 11.23
N MET A 39 -5.32 -7.48 10.02
CA MET A 39 -4.10 -8.19 9.65
C MET A 39 -2.89 -7.27 9.77
N GLN A 40 -2.94 -6.12 9.15
CA GLN A 40 -1.79 -5.19 9.12
C GLN A 40 -1.49 -4.61 10.50
N THR A 41 -2.51 -4.28 11.30
CA THR A 41 -2.32 -3.77 12.66
C THR A 41 -1.72 -4.80 13.61
N SER A 42 -1.95 -6.09 13.39
CA SER A 42 -1.46 -7.17 14.24
C SER A 42 -0.13 -7.74 13.76
N LEU A 43 0.03 -7.93 12.44
CA LEU A 43 1.19 -8.61 11.86
C LEU A 43 2.45 -7.74 11.94
N ASN A 44 2.33 -6.43 11.73
CA ASN A 44 3.47 -5.52 11.73
C ASN A 44 4.15 -5.40 13.11
N PRO A 45 3.42 -5.23 14.24
CA PRO A 45 4.01 -5.30 15.57
C PRO A 45 4.62 -6.67 15.89
N LEU A 46 3.92 -7.77 15.52
CA LEU A 46 4.44 -9.11 15.70
C LEU A 46 5.80 -9.29 15.01
N LEU A 47 5.92 -8.83 13.76
CA LEU A 47 7.18 -8.86 13.03
C LEU A 47 8.27 -8.05 13.75
N SER A 48 7.92 -6.89 14.33
CA SER A 48 8.87 -6.04 15.07
C SER A 48 9.36 -6.66 16.38
N ASN A 49 8.67 -7.67 16.91
CA ASN A 49 9.12 -8.42 18.10
C ASN A 49 10.04 -9.59 17.74
N ILE A 50 9.93 -10.10 16.51
CA ILE A 50 10.73 -11.24 16.02
C ILE A 50 12.02 -10.77 15.35
N VAL A 51 11.98 -9.64 14.64
CA VAL A 51 13.08 -9.12 13.82
C VAL A 51 13.78 -7.96 14.53
N SER A 52 15.12 -7.95 14.54
CA SER A 52 15.91 -6.83 15.08
C SER A 52 15.59 -5.50 14.36
N GLY A 53 15.70 -4.39 15.11
CA GLY A 53 15.32 -3.06 14.61
C GLY A 53 16.00 -2.67 13.30
N GLU A 54 17.26 -3.03 13.10
CA GLU A 54 18.03 -2.74 11.88
C GLU A 54 17.46 -3.45 10.63
N ARG A 55 16.86 -4.64 10.80
CA ARG A 55 16.28 -5.45 9.71
C ARG A 55 14.77 -5.27 9.55
N LEU A 56 14.14 -4.52 10.44
CA LEU A 56 12.68 -4.39 10.43
C LEU A 56 12.16 -3.80 9.11
N ALA A 57 12.77 -2.71 8.64
CA ALA A 57 12.39 -2.09 7.38
C ALA A 57 12.53 -3.05 6.18
N SER A 58 13.63 -3.80 6.11
CA SER A 58 13.86 -4.82 5.07
C SER A 58 12.81 -5.92 5.11
N SER A 59 12.47 -6.43 6.28
CA SER A 59 11.49 -7.50 6.45
C SER A 59 10.07 -7.03 6.11
N LEU A 60 9.68 -5.82 6.51
CA LEU A 60 8.42 -5.20 6.11
C LEU A 60 8.36 -4.99 4.59
N THR A 61 9.45 -4.55 3.98
CA THR A 61 9.58 -4.37 2.52
C THR A 61 9.42 -5.71 1.78
N PHE A 62 10.01 -6.79 2.29
CA PHE A 62 9.82 -8.11 1.71
C PHE A 62 8.35 -8.57 1.77
N GLY A 63 7.65 -8.29 2.87
CA GLY A 63 6.21 -8.51 2.97
C GLY A 63 5.41 -7.72 1.91
N GLN A 64 5.79 -6.47 1.62
CA GLN A 64 5.18 -5.69 0.56
C GLN A 64 5.47 -6.25 -0.83
N PHE A 65 6.65 -6.83 -1.06
CA PHE A 65 6.97 -7.52 -2.32
C PHE A 65 6.05 -8.73 -2.55
N VAL A 66 5.84 -9.57 -1.53
CA VAL A 66 4.92 -10.72 -1.62
C VAL A 66 3.50 -10.25 -1.92
N LYS A 67 3.04 -9.16 -1.25
CA LYS A 67 1.73 -8.54 -1.52
C LYS A 67 1.64 -8.02 -2.96
N ALA A 68 2.71 -7.43 -3.49
CA ALA A 68 2.75 -6.92 -4.85
C ALA A 68 2.63 -8.03 -5.90
N ILE A 69 3.25 -9.21 -5.68
CA ILE A 69 3.07 -10.40 -6.54
C ILE A 69 1.60 -10.81 -6.59
N ALA A 70 0.93 -10.90 -5.43
CA ALA A 70 -0.47 -11.26 -5.37
C ALA A 70 -1.36 -10.25 -6.13
N SER A 71 -1.08 -8.96 -5.98
CA SER A 71 -1.78 -7.89 -6.69
C SER A 71 -1.55 -7.95 -8.22
N PHE A 72 -0.34 -8.33 -8.64
CA PHE A 72 -0.01 -8.52 -10.05
C PHE A 72 -0.75 -9.73 -10.66
N LEU A 73 -0.86 -10.83 -9.93
CA LEU A 73 -1.52 -12.06 -10.40
C LEU A 73 -3.05 -11.93 -10.46
N ALA A 74 -3.65 -11.11 -9.60
CA ALA A 74 -5.10 -11.00 -9.49
C ALA A 74 -5.84 -10.71 -10.82
N PRO A 75 -5.44 -9.72 -11.65
CA PRO A 75 -6.09 -9.44 -12.93
C PRO A 75 -5.98 -10.63 -13.91
N TYR A 76 -4.85 -11.34 -13.91
CA TYR A 76 -4.66 -12.51 -14.78
C TYR A 76 -5.58 -13.66 -14.39
N ILE A 77 -5.73 -13.95 -13.08
CA ILE A 77 -6.65 -14.98 -12.59
C ILE A 77 -8.10 -14.60 -12.96
N ALA A 78 -8.47 -13.33 -12.76
CA ALA A 78 -9.80 -12.84 -13.11
C ALA A 78 -10.08 -12.95 -14.62
N MET A 79 -9.11 -12.58 -15.45
CA MET A 79 -9.21 -12.69 -16.92
C MET A 79 -9.32 -14.15 -17.37
N TRP A 80 -8.53 -15.06 -16.82
CA TRP A 80 -8.61 -16.48 -17.13
C TRP A 80 -9.99 -17.04 -16.76
N GLY A 81 -10.52 -16.67 -15.60
CA GLY A 81 -11.88 -17.04 -15.22
C GLY A 81 -12.94 -16.47 -16.15
N ALA A 82 -12.80 -15.22 -16.57
CA ALA A 82 -13.73 -14.56 -17.50
C ALA A 82 -13.73 -15.20 -18.90
N THR A 83 -12.55 -15.64 -19.38
CA THR A 83 -12.40 -16.33 -20.67
C THR A 83 -12.71 -17.84 -20.59
N GLN A 84 -13.08 -18.35 -19.41
CA GLN A 84 -13.32 -19.77 -19.16
C GLN A 84 -12.08 -20.68 -19.43
N ALA A 85 -10.90 -20.11 -19.54
CA ALA A 85 -9.65 -20.86 -19.70
C ALA A 85 -9.30 -21.72 -18.46
N ILE A 86 -9.86 -21.36 -17.31
CA ILE A 86 -9.87 -22.15 -16.07
C ILE A 86 -11.31 -22.62 -15.83
N PRO A 87 -11.53 -23.83 -15.25
CA PRO A 87 -12.85 -24.28 -14.81
C PRO A 87 -13.44 -23.27 -13.82
N SER A 88 -14.29 -22.36 -14.29
CA SER A 88 -14.85 -21.28 -13.49
C SER A 88 -16.19 -21.61 -12.83
N LEU A 89 -16.73 -22.79 -13.11
CA LEU A 89 -18.05 -23.23 -12.63
C LEU A 89 -19.17 -22.21 -12.91
N GLY A 90 -19.05 -21.46 -14.01
CA GLY A 90 -19.98 -20.40 -14.39
C GLY A 90 -19.78 -19.07 -13.63
N MET A 91 -18.73 -18.94 -12.81
CA MET A 91 -18.48 -17.74 -12.03
C MET A 91 -17.77 -16.61 -12.79
N GLY A 92 -17.21 -16.88 -13.98
CA GLY A 92 -16.45 -15.92 -14.76
C GLY A 92 -15.29 -15.33 -13.94
N TRP A 93 -15.14 -14.01 -13.92
CA TRP A 93 -14.08 -13.32 -13.16
C TRP A 93 -14.13 -13.58 -11.64
N ARG A 94 -15.28 -13.98 -11.10
CA ARG A 94 -15.45 -14.29 -9.67
C ARG A 94 -14.68 -15.54 -9.22
N VAL A 95 -14.11 -16.32 -10.13
CA VAL A 95 -13.23 -17.46 -9.80
C VAL A 95 -12.04 -17.04 -8.93
N LEU A 96 -11.69 -15.75 -8.93
CA LEU A 96 -10.68 -15.16 -8.07
C LEU A 96 -10.96 -15.41 -6.58
N PHE A 97 -12.23 -15.33 -6.16
CA PHE A 97 -12.59 -15.49 -4.75
C PHE A 97 -12.34 -16.91 -4.22
N PRO A 98 -12.80 -17.99 -4.86
CA PRO A 98 -12.43 -19.35 -4.48
C PRO A 98 -10.92 -19.60 -4.44
N VAL A 99 -10.16 -19.07 -5.40
CA VAL A 99 -8.69 -19.19 -5.40
C VAL A 99 -8.09 -18.57 -4.14
N TYR A 100 -8.51 -17.36 -3.78
CA TYR A 100 -8.05 -16.72 -2.54
C TYR A 100 -8.58 -17.40 -1.28
N MET A 101 -9.77 -18.00 -1.31
CA MET A 101 -10.28 -18.81 -0.19
C MET A 101 -9.38 -20.01 0.10
N VAL A 102 -8.91 -20.73 -0.94
CA VAL A 102 -7.96 -21.84 -0.76
C VAL A 102 -6.68 -21.34 -0.11
N ILE A 103 -6.13 -20.22 -0.57
CA ILE A 103 -4.93 -19.61 0.01
C ILE A 103 -5.19 -19.22 1.48
N ALA A 104 -6.35 -18.62 1.79
CA ALA A 104 -6.72 -18.26 3.14
C ALA A 104 -6.83 -19.48 4.07
N VAL A 105 -7.42 -20.59 3.61
CA VAL A 105 -7.48 -21.85 4.37
C VAL A 105 -6.08 -22.39 4.66
N ILE A 106 -5.22 -22.43 3.65
CA ILE A 106 -3.82 -22.85 3.83
C ILE A 106 -3.12 -21.97 4.87
N ALA A 107 -3.29 -20.65 4.79
CA ALA A 107 -2.72 -19.71 5.74
C ALA A 107 -3.25 -19.91 7.17
N ILE A 108 -4.57 -20.15 7.32
CA ILE A 108 -5.21 -20.44 8.63
C ILE A 108 -4.63 -21.72 9.23
N LEU A 109 -4.56 -22.80 8.44
CA LEU A 109 -4.05 -24.09 8.91
C LEU A 109 -2.57 -23.98 9.29
N TRP A 110 -1.76 -23.32 8.49
CA TRP A 110 -0.34 -23.11 8.78
C TRP A 110 -0.15 -22.30 10.06
N LEU A 111 -0.84 -21.18 10.17
CA LEU A 111 -0.71 -20.30 11.33
C LEU A 111 -1.24 -20.95 12.61
N SER A 112 -2.34 -21.72 12.54
CA SER A 112 -2.88 -22.44 13.70
C SER A 112 -1.95 -23.53 14.23
N GLY A 113 -1.13 -24.12 13.35
CA GLY A 113 -0.08 -25.08 13.71
C GLY A 113 1.23 -24.45 14.18
N THR A 114 1.39 -23.12 14.04
CA THR A 114 2.62 -22.41 14.42
C THR A 114 2.54 -21.90 15.85
N SER A 115 3.45 -22.33 16.72
CA SER A 115 3.54 -21.82 18.09
C SER A 115 4.13 -20.41 18.08
N ILE A 116 3.27 -19.40 18.18
CA ILE A 116 3.66 -18.00 18.34
C ILE A 116 3.58 -17.66 19.83
N ARG A 117 4.69 -17.20 20.41
CA ARG A 117 4.67 -16.64 21.76
C ARG A 117 3.96 -15.28 21.71
N GLU A 118 2.73 -15.24 22.20
CA GLU A 118 2.04 -13.97 22.43
C GLU A 118 2.68 -13.31 23.67
N GLU A 119 3.30 -12.15 23.49
CA GLU A 119 3.60 -11.28 24.61
C GLU A 119 2.25 -10.78 25.16
N LYS A 120 1.85 -11.28 26.32
CA LYS A 120 0.74 -10.70 27.06
C LYS A 120 1.15 -9.31 27.49
N GLU A 121 0.54 -8.29 26.92
CA GLU A 121 0.66 -6.93 27.45
C GLU A 121 0.10 -6.96 28.90
N GLU A 122 0.98 -6.71 29.87
CA GLU A 122 0.59 -6.47 31.25
C GLU A 122 -0.05 -5.09 31.33
N GLY A 123 -1.38 -5.03 31.24
CA GLY A 123 -2.11 -3.76 31.32
C GLY A 123 -3.54 -3.83 30.73
N ARG A 124 -4.30 -2.76 30.94
CA ARG A 124 -5.61 -2.60 30.31
C ARG A 124 -5.44 -2.32 28.81
N PRO A 125 -6.37 -2.80 27.97
CA PRO A 125 -6.38 -2.45 26.53
C PRO A 125 -6.41 -0.94 26.35
N SER A 126 -5.57 -0.42 25.45
CA SER A 126 -5.55 1.00 25.13
C SER A 126 -6.86 1.43 24.45
N THR A 127 -7.36 2.58 24.86
CA THR A 127 -8.59 3.16 24.28
C THR A 127 -8.26 3.85 22.94
N PHE A 128 -9.28 4.00 22.10
CA PHE A 128 -9.15 4.74 20.84
C PHE A 128 -8.61 6.17 21.03
N GLY A 129 -9.05 6.85 22.10
CA GLY A 129 -8.56 8.19 22.47
C GLY A 129 -7.07 8.19 22.82
N GLU A 130 -6.57 7.16 23.51
CA GLU A 130 -5.15 7.01 23.82
C GLU A 130 -4.31 6.78 22.55
N CYS A 131 -4.83 6.03 21.57
CA CYS A 131 -4.17 5.88 20.26
C CYS A 131 -4.10 7.25 19.54
N LEU A 132 -5.19 7.99 19.48
CA LEU A 132 -5.19 9.32 18.85
C LEU A 132 -4.31 10.33 19.59
N ALA A 133 -4.20 10.24 20.92
CA ALA A 133 -3.31 11.11 21.70
C ALA A 133 -1.83 10.96 21.30
N LEU A 134 -1.42 9.85 20.65
CA LEU A 134 -0.08 9.70 20.10
C LEU A 134 0.23 10.67 18.96
N LEU A 135 -0.78 11.21 18.29
CA LEU A 135 -0.60 12.30 17.32
C LEU A 135 -0.04 13.58 17.96
N GLY A 136 -0.20 13.75 19.28
CA GLY A 136 0.48 14.80 20.03
C GLY A 136 2.01 14.65 20.12
N LYS A 137 2.57 13.50 19.74
CA LYS A 137 4.01 13.29 19.63
C LYS A 137 4.50 13.73 18.24
N PRO A 138 5.36 14.76 18.13
CA PRO A 138 5.70 15.35 16.83
C PRO A 138 6.22 14.35 15.81
N PHE A 139 7.09 13.42 16.24
CA PHE A 139 7.65 12.42 15.32
C PHE A 139 6.60 11.41 14.83
N ILE A 140 5.69 10.96 15.70
CA ILE A 140 4.59 10.05 15.32
C ILE A 140 3.62 10.75 14.36
N PHE A 141 3.32 12.03 14.60
CA PHE A 141 2.50 12.83 13.69
C PHE A 141 3.15 12.95 12.30
N LEU A 142 4.46 13.20 12.26
CA LEU A 142 5.19 13.24 10.99
C LEU A 142 5.14 11.88 10.26
N CYS A 143 5.28 10.76 10.98
CA CYS A 143 5.14 9.42 10.39
C CYS A 143 3.72 9.20 9.84
N PHE A 144 2.69 9.58 10.59
CA PHE A 144 1.30 9.45 10.17
C PHE A 144 1.02 10.21 8.87
N LEU A 145 1.39 11.49 8.82
CA LEU A 145 1.27 12.29 7.60
C LEU A 145 2.13 11.73 6.44
N GLY A 146 3.31 11.17 6.75
CA GLY A 146 4.17 10.52 5.76
C GLY A 146 3.50 9.31 5.11
N ILE A 147 2.79 8.50 5.89
CA ILE A 147 1.99 7.37 5.36
C ILE A 147 0.80 7.89 4.55
N MET A 148 0.11 8.94 5.01
CA MET A 148 -0.97 9.55 4.23
C MET A 148 -0.48 10.02 2.86
N CYS A 149 0.67 10.71 2.80
CA CYS A 149 1.26 11.17 1.54
C CYS A 149 1.67 9.99 0.66
N HIS A 150 2.33 8.97 1.23
CA HIS A 150 2.72 7.77 0.49
C HIS A 150 1.51 7.11 -0.20
N VAL A 151 0.44 6.86 0.54
CA VAL A 151 -0.76 6.20 0.00
C VAL A 151 -1.49 7.12 -0.97
N GLY A 152 -1.52 8.42 -0.69
CA GLY A 152 -2.06 9.42 -1.61
C GLY A 152 -1.34 9.44 -2.96
N ILE A 153 -0.01 9.38 -2.95
CA ILE A 153 0.82 9.29 -4.17
C ILE A 153 0.58 7.95 -4.88
N ASP A 154 0.47 6.85 -4.14
CA ASP A 154 0.23 5.51 -4.68
C ASP A 154 -1.09 5.45 -5.45
N VAL A 155 -2.20 5.77 -4.79
CA VAL A 155 -3.54 5.79 -5.40
C VAL A 155 -3.62 6.87 -6.47
N GLY A 156 -3.05 8.04 -6.18
CA GLY A 156 -3.00 9.18 -7.09
C GLY A 156 -2.32 8.84 -8.41
N THR A 157 -1.14 8.24 -8.37
CA THR A 157 -0.42 7.86 -9.59
C THR A 157 -1.23 6.85 -10.41
N ASN A 158 -1.83 5.85 -9.79
CA ASN A 158 -2.62 4.84 -10.47
C ASN A 158 -3.86 5.42 -11.17
N THR A 159 -4.49 6.44 -10.60
CA THR A 159 -5.65 7.08 -11.18
C THR A 159 -5.30 8.15 -12.22
N THR A 160 -4.18 8.85 -12.04
CA THR A 160 -3.79 10.01 -12.86
C THR A 160 -2.92 9.62 -14.05
N ALA A 161 -2.07 8.58 -13.93
CA ALA A 161 -1.17 8.19 -15.00
C ALA A 161 -1.87 7.88 -16.33
N PRO A 162 -2.97 7.07 -16.38
CA PRO A 162 -3.72 6.90 -17.62
C PRO A 162 -4.34 8.20 -18.12
N LYS A 163 -4.88 9.02 -17.21
CA LYS A 163 -5.54 10.28 -17.57
C LYS A 163 -4.59 11.30 -18.19
N ILE A 164 -3.33 11.37 -17.72
CA ILE A 164 -2.28 12.22 -18.32
C ILE A 164 -2.03 11.80 -19.77
N LEU A 165 -1.93 10.50 -20.05
CA LEU A 165 -1.71 9.98 -21.40
C LEU A 165 -2.90 10.25 -22.31
N MET A 166 -4.13 10.12 -21.79
CA MET A 166 -5.34 10.45 -22.53
C MET A 166 -5.41 11.94 -22.84
N GLU A 167 -5.15 12.81 -21.85
CA GLU A 167 -5.24 14.27 -22.00
C GLU A 167 -4.15 14.82 -22.92
N ARG A 168 -2.90 14.39 -22.76
CA ARG A 168 -1.76 14.97 -23.48
C ARG A 168 -1.48 14.35 -24.84
N LEU A 169 -1.81 13.06 -24.99
CA LEU A 169 -1.45 12.28 -26.19
C LEU A 169 -2.69 11.76 -26.95
N GLY A 170 -3.91 12.04 -26.49
CA GLY A 170 -5.13 11.54 -27.10
C GLY A 170 -5.26 10.02 -27.12
N MET A 171 -4.57 9.30 -26.22
CA MET A 171 -4.60 7.85 -26.15
C MET A 171 -5.97 7.34 -25.71
N THR A 172 -6.36 6.15 -26.20
CA THR A 172 -7.56 5.47 -25.69
C THR A 172 -7.36 5.02 -24.24
N LEU A 173 -8.44 4.81 -23.49
CA LEU A 173 -8.36 4.29 -22.13
C LEU A 173 -7.65 2.93 -22.06
N ALA A 174 -7.89 2.07 -23.07
CA ALA A 174 -7.26 0.75 -23.15
C ALA A 174 -5.74 0.84 -23.28
N ASP A 175 -5.24 1.72 -24.16
CA ASP A 175 -3.81 1.91 -24.37
C ASP A 175 -3.14 2.64 -23.20
N ALA A 176 -3.83 3.63 -22.63
CA ALA A 176 -3.34 4.40 -21.48
C ALA A 176 -3.27 3.55 -20.19
N GLY A 177 -4.10 2.50 -20.09
CA GLY A 177 -4.14 1.59 -18.94
C GLY A 177 -2.80 0.89 -18.66
N PHE A 178 -1.94 0.74 -19.66
CA PHE A 178 -0.59 0.20 -19.48
C PHE A 178 0.26 1.02 -18.49
N ALA A 179 -0.01 2.31 -18.33
CA ALA A 179 0.69 3.17 -17.35
C ALA A 179 0.54 2.66 -15.91
N THR A 180 -0.65 2.18 -15.54
CA THR A 180 -0.90 1.58 -14.23
C THR A 180 -0.10 0.27 -14.04
N SER A 181 -0.07 -0.58 -15.07
CA SER A 181 0.74 -1.81 -15.03
C SER A 181 2.23 -1.50 -14.90
N LEU A 182 2.73 -0.51 -15.63
CA LEU A 182 4.12 -0.05 -15.56
C LEU A 182 4.47 0.43 -14.14
N TYR A 183 3.60 1.23 -13.52
CA TYR A 183 3.77 1.65 -12.13
C TYR A 183 3.94 0.45 -11.19
N PHE A 184 3.05 -0.54 -11.27
CA PHE A 184 3.11 -1.72 -10.40
C PHE A 184 4.32 -2.62 -10.68
N ILE A 185 4.76 -2.76 -11.92
CA ILE A 185 5.99 -3.50 -12.28
C ILE A 185 7.19 -2.87 -11.55
N PHE A 186 7.37 -1.56 -11.68
CA PHE A 186 8.49 -0.86 -11.06
C PHE A 186 8.37 -0.78 -9.53
N ARG A 187 7.16 -0.67 -9.02
CA ARG A 187 6.91 -0.76 -7.57
C ARG A 187 7.28 -2.13 -7.02
N THR A 188 6.90 -3.21 -7.70
CA THR A 188 7.23 -4.58 -7.31
C THR A 188 8.74 -4.81 -7.35
N ALA A 189 9.40 -4.40 -8.44
CA ALA A 189 10.86 -4.45 -8.55
C ALA A 189 11.56 -3.64 -7.46
N GLY A 190 11.03 -2.45 -7.15
CA GLY A 190 11.53 -1.60 -6.07
C GLY A 190 11.38 -2.23 -4.68
N CYS A 191 10.26 -2.90 -4.38
CA CYS A 191 10.09 -3.66 -3.15
C CYS A 191 11.09 -4.82 -3.06
N PHE A 192 11.27 -5.58 -4.14
CA PHE A 192 12.23 -6.67 -4.18
C PHE A 192 13.66 -6.19 -3.93
N LEU A 193 14.13 -5.24 -4.73
CA LEU A 193 15.47 -4.69 -4.58
C LEU A 193 15.67 -4.00 -3.24
N GLY A 194 14.67 -3.26 -2.78
CA GLY A 194 14.69 -2.56 -1.50
C GLY A 194 14.83 -3.48 -0.30
N ALA A 195 14.25 -4.69 -0.35
CA ALA A 195 14.39 -5.67 0.70
C ALA A 195 15.87 -6.10 0.92
N PHE A 196 16.65 -6.17 -0.16
CA PHE A 196 18.08 -6.48 -0.08
C PHE A 196 18.94 -5.24 0.21
N ILE A 197 18.62 -4.11 -0.42
CA ILE A 197 19.40 -2.88 -0.25
C ILE A 197 19.30 -2.37 1.20
N LEU A 198 18.11 -2.41 1.82
CA LEU A 198 17.88 -1.99 3.20
C LEU A 198 18.59 -2.88 4.25
N GLN A 199 19.12 -4.03 3.86
CA GLN A 199 20.00 -4.82 4.74
C GLN A 199 21.41 -4.25 4.85
N LYS A 200 21.83 -3.47 3.83
CA LYS A 200 23.21 -2.96 3.71
C LYS A 200 23.29 -1.43 3.74
N MET A 201 22.20 -0.75 3.53
CA MET A 201 22.12 0.72 3.45
C MET A 201 21.22 1.27 4.55
N ALA A 202 21.64 2.37 5.18
CA ALA A 202 20.82 3.05 6.17
C ALA A 202 19.44 3.45 5.61
N PRO A 203 18.34 3.18 6.32
CA PRO A 203 16.97 3.47 5.85
C PRO A 203 16.78 4.94 5.42
N ARG A 204 17.41 5.88 6.12
CA ARG A 204 17.37 7.31 5.78
C ARG A 204 17.98 7.61 4.41
N THR A 205 19.13 7.00 4.09
CA THR A 205 19.81 7.21 2.79
C THR A 205 18.98 6.64 1.66
N PHE A 206 18.49 5.41 1.83
CA PHE A 206 17.63 4.77 0.85
C PHE A 206 16.32 5.56 0.61
N PHE A 207 15.68 6.00 1.70
CA PHE A 207 14.49 6.84 1.64
C PHE A 207 14.75 8.15 0.89
N GLY A 208 15.90 8.79 1.14
CA GLY A 208 16.31 10.01 0.46
C GLY A 208 16.46 9.83 -1.05
N ILE A 209 17.12 8.76 -1.49
CA ILE A 209 17.24 8.41 -2.91
C ILE A 209 15.85 8.21 -3.53
N SER A 210 14.99 7.45 -2.85
CA SER A 210 13.62 7.18 -3.30
C SER A 210 12.80 8.46 -3.48
N VAL A 211 12.87 9.38 -2.53
CA VAL A 211 12.16 10.67 -2.59
C VAL A 211 12.72 11.57 -3.68
N LEU A 212 14.04 11.61 -3.86
CA LEU A 212 14.67 12.39 -4.94
C LEU A 212 14.26 11.86 -6.32
N CYS A 213 14.20 10.53 -6.51
CA CYS A 213 13.67 9.94 -7.73
C CYS A 213 12.22 10.36 -8.00
N MET A 214 11.38 10.35 -6.96
CA MET A 214 9.98 10.80 -7.08
C MET A 214 9.89 12.30 -7.40
N LEU A 215 10.68 13.15 -6.76
CA LEU A 215 10.71 14.60 -7.07
C LEU A 215 11.11 14.85 -8.52
N ALA A 216 12.17 14.20 -9.00
CA ALA A 216 12.60 14.31 -10.40
C ALA A 216 11.49 13.86 -11.35
N ALA A 217 10.79 12.77 -11.03
CA ALA A 217 9.67 12.28 -11.82
C ALA A 217 8.47 13.23 -11.81
N MET A 218 8.14 13.85 -10.66
CA MET A 218 7.06 14.86 -10.59
C MET A 218 7.38 16.08 -11.46
N VAL A 219 8.62 16.59 -11.40
CA VAL A 219 9.07 17.67 -12.30
C VAL A 219 8.96 17.22 -13.76
N GLY A 220 9.39 16.01 -14.07
CA GLY A 220 9.26 15.44 -15.41
C GLY A 220 7.81 15.37 -15.91
N LEU A 221 6.84 15.01 -15.03
CA LEU A 221 5.43 15.01 -15.37
C LEU A 221 4.86 16.42 -15.65
N PHE A 222 5.47 17.48 -15.20
CA PHE A 222 5.08 18.84 -15.60
C PHE A 222 5.69 19.25 -16.96
N VAL A 223 6.91 18.82 -17.23
CA VAL A 223 7.71 19.32 -18.38
C VAL A 223 7.51 18.45 -19.62
N PHE A 224 7.45 17.13 -19.47
CA PHE A 224 7.44 16.22 -20.60
C PHE A 224 6.03 15.96 -21.15
N HIS A 225 5.93 15.94 -22.50
CA HIS A 225 4.71 15.62 -23.24
C HIS A 225 4.89 14.38 -24.12
N GLU A 226 6.09 13.82 -24.18
CA GLU A 226 6.38 12.61 -24.96
C GLU A 226 6.02 11.34 -24.19
N LYS A 227 5.42 10.36 -24.85
CA LYS A 227 4.98 9.09 -24.28
C LYS A 227 6.08 8.39 -23.49
N ALA A 228 7.28 8.27 -24.08
CA ALA A 228 8.40 7.58 -23.44
C ALA A 228 8.83 8.25 -22.13
N MET A 229 8.91 9.58 -22.11
CA MET A 229 9.30 10.36 -20.94
C MET A 229 8.24 10.29 -19.82
N ILE A 230 6.95 10.34 -20.17
CA ILE A 230 5.88 10.16 -19.20
C ILE A 230 5.95 8.76 -18.57
N TYR A 231 6.19 7.71 -19.36
CA TYR A 231 6.36 6.34 -18.85
C TYR A 231 7.57 6.21 -17.92
N ILE A 232 8.71 6.85 -18.26
CA ILE A 232 9.89 6.87 -17.39
C ILE A 232 9.55 7.55 -16.06
N CYS A 233 8.84 8.67 -16.06
CA CYS A 233 8.40 9.34 -14.84
C CYS A 233 7.50 8.43 -13.99
N ILE A 234 6.50 7.76 -14.60
CA ILE A 234 5.61 6.84 -13.90
C ILE A 234 6.39 5.67 -13.28
N ALA A 235 7.33 5.09 -14.03
CA ALA A 235 8.20 4.02 -13.54
C ALA A 235 9.07 4.48 -12.35
N LEU A 236 9.65 5.68 -12.41
CA LEU A 236 10.44 6.27 -11.33
C LEU A 236 9.59 6.54 -10.08
N ILE A 237 8.33 6.99 -10.23
CA ILE A 237 7.41 7.14 -9.10
C ILE A 237 7.12 5.78 -8.48
N GLY A 238 6.82 4.76 -9.29
CA GLY A 238 6.58 3.41 -8.81
C GLY A 238 7.76 2.85 -8.02
N PHE A 239 8.96 2.95 -8.58
CA PHE A 239 10.19 2.52 -7.93
C PHE A 239 10.46 3.31 -6.64
N GLY A 240 10.38 4.64 -6.67
CA GLY A 240 10.62 5.50 -5.51
C GLY A 240 9.61 5.28 -4.39
N ASN A 241 8.32 5.13 -4.73
CA ASN A 241 7.26 4.96 -3.73
C ASN A 241 7.22 3.56 -3.09
N SER A 242 7.93 2.57 -3.66
CA SER A 242 7.84 1.16 -3.27
C SER A 242 8.15 0.87 -1.79
N ASN A 243 9.13 1.57 -1.20
CA ASN A 243 9.64 1.29 0.14
C ASN A 243 9.34 2.39 1.16
N ILE A 244 8.60 3.42 0.79
CA ILE A 244 8.27 4.55 1.67
C ILE A 244 7.48 4.08 2.88
N PHE A 245 6.42 3.28 2.66
CA PHE A 245 5.60 2.75 3.75
C PHE A 245 6.40 1.91 4.76
N PRO A 246 7.15 0.86 4.35
CA PRO A 246 7.90 0.04 5.29
C PRO A 246 8.92 0.82 6.10
N VAL A 247 9.59 1.79 5.49
CA VAL A 247 10.58 2.61 6.16
C VAL A 247 9.93 3.52 7.21
N ILE A 248 8.87 4.25 6.85
CA ILE A 248 8.16 5.12 7.82
C ILE A 248 7.57 4.28 8.95
N PHE A 249 6.93 3.16 8.60
CA PHE A 249 6.28 2.28 9.58
C PHE A 249 7.28 1.72 10.59
N SER A 250 8.44 1.23 10.11
CA SER A 250 9.51 0.74 10.99
C SER A 250 10.04 1.82 11.92
N GLN A 251 10.25 3.04 11.41
CA GLN A 251 10.69 4.18 12.22
C GLN A 251 9.67 4.56 13.30
N ALA A 252 8.37 4.52 12.98
CA ALA A 252 7.32 4.78 13.95
C ALA A 252 7.29 3.73 15.07
N LEU A 253 7.38 2.44 14.74
CA LEU A 253 7.44 1.36 15.73
C LEU A 253 8.67 1.44 16.63
N LEU A 254 9.84 1.74 16.05
CA LEU A 254 11.09 1.89 16.79
C LEU A 254 11.11 3.14 17.69
N ALA A 255 10.36 4.17 17.33
CA ALA A 255 10.27 5.38 18.16
C ALA A 255 9.49 5.17 19.46
N MET A 256 8.57 4.20 19.49
CA MET A 256 7.73 3.91 20.66
C MET A 256 7.60 2.40 20.88
N PRO A 257 8.67 1.71 21.31
CA PRO A 257 8.69 0.26 21.41
C PRO A 257 7.72 -0.32 22.44
N GLN A 258 7.28 0.49 23.42
CA GLN A 258 6.31 0.07 24.45
C GLN A 258 4.85 0.23 24.02
N LYS A 259 4.58 0.87 22.85
CA LYS A 259 3.23 1.17 22.32
C LYS A 259 3.12 0.76 20.84
N LYS A 260 3.71 -0.38 20.49
CA LYS A 260 3.78 -0.84 19.09
C LYS A 260 2.40 -1.09 18.49
N ASN A 261 1.45 -1.61 19.28
CA ASN A 261 0.10 -1.93 18.83
C ASN A 261 -0.68 -0.64 18.50
N GLU A 262 -0.63 0.35 19.40
CA GLU A 262 -1.28 1.65 19.20
C GLU A 262 -0.67 2.41 18.04
N VAL A 263 0.68 2.42 17.95
CA VAL A 263 1.39 3.05 16.83
C VAL A 263 1.05 2.34 15.52
N SER A 264 0.99 1.01 15.50
CA SER A 264 0.58 0.26 14.32
C SER A 264 -0.83 0.63 13.86
N GLY A 265 -1.79 0.61 14.80
CA GLY A 265 -3.16 1.02 14.52
C GLY A 265 -3.25 2.42 13.94
N LEU A 266 -2.55 3.37 14.57
CA LEU A 266 -2.50 4.76 14.11
C LEU A 266 -1.88 4.89 12.71
N MET A 267 -0.78 4.19 12.44
CA MET A 267 -0.14 4.21 11.12
C MET A 267 -1.05 3.62 10.03
N ILE A 268 -1.80 2.56 10.34
CA ILE A 268 -2.79 1.99 9.41
C ILE A 268 -3.94 2.96 9.15
N MET A 269 -4.37 3.75 10.13
CA MET A 269 -5.33 4.84 9.89
C MET A 269 -4.80 5.87 8.88
N GLY A 270 -3.48 6.05 8.76
CA GLY A 270 -2.86 6.89 7.73
C GLY A 270 -3.16 6.46 6.29
N LEU A 271 -3.61 5.22 6.06
CA LEU A 271 -4.09 4.76 4.74
C LEU A 271 -5.27 5.60 4.22
N PHE A 272 -5.94 6.35 5.09
CA PHE A 272 -6.96 7.34 4.72
C PHE A 272 -6.45 8.39 3.72
N GLY A 273 -5.15 8.58 3.60
CA GLY A 273 -4.52 9.36 2.52
C GLY A 273 -4.98 8.95 1.12
N GLY A 274 -5.28 7.66 0.92
CA GLY A 274 -5.86 7.14 -0.33
C GLY A 274 -7.28 7.65 -0.64
N THR A 275 -7.95 8.30 0.31
CA THR A 275 -9.23 8.99 0.09
C THR A 275 -9.01 10.51 -0.06
N VAL A 276 -8.20 11.09 0.82
CA VAL A 276 -7.97 12.55 0.86
C VAL A 276 -7.30 13.04 -0.42
N PHE A 277 -6.26 12.38 -0.88
CA PHE A 277 -5.51 12.80 -2.06
C PHE A 277 -6.35 12.75 -3.34
N PRO A 278 -7.05 11.67 -3.70
CA PRO A 278 -7.89 11.65 -4.89
C PRO A 278 -8.98 12.73 -4.90
N ILE A 279 -9.56 13.07 -3.75
CA ILE A 279 -10.52 14.17 -3.66
C ILE A 279 -9.84 15.51 -4.01
N ALA A 280 -8.70 15.80 -3.37
CA ALA A 280 -7.95 17.03 -3.65
C ALA A 280 -7.45 17.07 -5.11
N MET A 281 -7.00 15.93 -5.64
CA MET A 281 -6.55 15.80 -7.02
C MET A 281 -7.69 15.99 -8.02
N GLY A 282 -8.90 15.47 -7.71
CA GLY A 282 -10.10 15.71 -8.52
C GLY A 282 -10.39 17.20 -8.64
N LEU A 283 -10.52 17.88 -7.50
CA LEU A 283 -10.77 19.33 -7.46
C LEU A 283 -9.67 20.13 -8.20
N ALA A 284 -8.41 19.76 -8.04
CA ALA A 284 -7.33 20.46 -8.72
C ALA A 284 -7.32 20.16 -10.23
N SER A 285 -7.65 18.93 -10.63
CA SER A 285 -7.71 18.57 -12.06
C SER A 285 -8.89 19.20 -12.79
N ASP A 286 -10.00 19.44 -12.10
CA ASP A 286 -11.16 20.16 -12.66
C ASP A 286 -10.80 21.63 -12.97
N ALA A 287 -9.88 22.23 -12.21
CA ALA A 287 -9.46 23.61 -12.40
C ALA A 287 -8.37 23.80 -13.47
N VAL A 288 -7.37 22.91 -13.54
CA VAL A 288 -6.16 23.09 -14.36
C VAL A 288 -5.72 21.82 -15.10
N GLY A 289 -6.63 20.88 -15.34
CA GLY A 289 -6.33 19.59 -15.99
C GLY A 289 -5.51 18.65 -15.13
N GLN A 290 -4.98 17.58 -15.70
CA GLN A 290 -4.22 16.56 -14.95
C GLN A 290 -2.93 17.12 -14.30
N SER A 291 -2.44 18.25 -14.75
CA SER A 291 -1.35 18.96 -14.08
C SER A 291 -1.71 19.37 -12.65
N GLY A 292 -2.98 19.69 -12.37
CA GLY A 292 -3.47 19.94 -11.01
C GLY A 292 -3.35 18.70 -10.10
N ALA A 293 -3.70 17.53 -10.62
CA ALA A 293 -3.52 16.28 -9.88
C ALA A 293 -2.04 15.98 -9.58
N VAL A 294 -1.14 16.23 -10.57
CA VAL A 294 0.31 16.10 -10.38
C VAL A 294 0.81 17.08 -9.31
N ALA A 295 0.30 18.31 -9.27
CA ALA A 295 0.67 19.31 -8.25
C ALA A 295 0.32 18.83 -6.83
N VAL A 296 -0.86 18.26 -6.62
CA VAL A 296 -1.26 17.71 -5.33
C VAL A 296 -0.34 16.55 -4.91
N MET A 297 -0.01 15.63 -5.82
CA MET A 297 0.95 14.56 -5.54
C MET A 297 2.35 15.12 -5.22
N THR A 298 2.77 16.17 -5.92
CA THR A 298 4.07 16.83 -5.68
C THR A 298 4.15 17.40 -4.27
N VAL A 299 3.08 17.99 -3.75
CA VAL A 299 3.02 18.44 -2.35
C VAL A 299 3.29 17.26 -1.40
N GLY A 300 2.70 16.09 -1.67
CA GLY A 300 2.97 14.87 -0.90
C GLY A 300 4.44 14.45 -0.96
N VAL A 301 5.07 14.49 -2.14
CA VAL A 301 6.50 14.14 -2.29
C VAL A 301 7.40 15.16 -1.60
N VAL A 302 7.10 16.45 -1.67
CA VAL A 302 7.81 17.51 -0.94
C VAL A 302 7.69 17.30 0.57
N TYR A 303 6.51 16.90 1.06
CA TYR A 303 6.36 16.52 2.46
C TYR A 303 7.26 15.34 2.85
N LEU A 304 7.33 14.29 2.02
CA LEU A 304 8.23 13.16 2.26
C LEU A 304 9.70 13.58 2.28
N PHE A 305 10.10 14.54 1.46
CA PHE A 305 11.44 15.13 1.52
C PHE A 305 11.69 15.83 2.86
N PHE A 306 10.74 16.63 3.33
CA PHE A 306 10.82 17.25 4.65
C PHE A 306 10.90 16.21 5.78
N TYR A 307 10.08 15.15 5.71
CA TYR A 307 10.12 14.04 6.65
C TYR A 307 11.51 13.37 6.69
N MET A 308 12.14 13.13 5.52
CA MET A 308 13.51 12.58 5.44
C MET A 308 14.51 13.38 6.26
N LEU A 309 14.41 14.71 6.25
CA LEU A 309 15.32 15.57 7.02
C LEU A 309 15.18 15.37 8.53
N ARG A 310 14.01 14.94 8.98
CA ARG A 310 13.67 14.68 10.40
C ARG A 310 13.86 13.22 10.82
N MET A 311 14.14 12.31 9.88
CA MET A 311 14.42 10.91 10.20
C MET A 311 15.68 10.81 11.07
N LYS A 312 15.60 9.95 12.10
CA LYS A 312 16.78 9.56 12.87
C LYS A 312 17.74 8.73 12.00
N ARG A 313 19.02 8.88 12.25
CA ARG A 313 20.07 8.10 11.58
C ARG A 313 20.01 6.66 12.01
#